data_23f7485b4bcd720d9645113eba395f83
#
_entry.id   23f7485b4bcd720d9645113eba395f83
#
_cell.length_a   1.000
_cell.length_b   1.000
_cell.length_c   1.000
_cell.angle_alpha   90.00
_cell.angle_beta   90.00
_cell.angle_gamma   90.00
#
_symmetry.space_group_name_H-M   'P 1'
#
loop_
_entity.id
_entity.type
_entity.pdbx_description
1 polymer ?
#
loop_
_entity_poly.entity_id
_entity_poly.type
_entity_poly.pdbx_seq_one_letter_code
_entity_poly.pdbx_strand_id
1 'polypeptide(L)'
;MTAVSGDNPNSLFATPAIVADRRGDGSILVRSTTPLQESARCIGDWLEHWARQAPDRIFLGERASVETPWSTVSYRDALGIVRQAASWVLSQGLSAERPLVILSDNGIDHALFALSAQHVGVPSAAISPAYSLMSRDFDKLKSTIELLDPGAIYVASTKPFAAALAAIKPLHRAVIVSGNPEDADALAFPAIAATPESPDVAKAFAAVTPDTIAKFLFTSGSTGTPKAVINTQRMLTSSQQAKAQTWTFLEQPGAELVILDWLPWSHTFGANHNFNLVLRNGGTLYIDGGKPAPGLFATSLANLRSVVPTVYFNVPRGFDMLIAALRTDDELRRKFFEGAKFAFYAGAALPQNLWDALEELSLQAVGHRLPMVSAWGSTETSPLATDCHFLAKRSGNIGVPIPGTELKLVPSGDKLEVRVRGPNVTPGYWKAPDLTAAAFDDEGFYKIGDAVTFADPEWPDLGLFFDGRVAEDFKLNSGTWVSVGTLRVAGIAALAPLAQDIVVTGHGRDHVRFLVFPNLAACRSLAGLPESADTREAIGHP
;
A
#
# COMPACT_ATOMS: atom_id res chain seq x y z
N MET A 1 5.23 41.24 -3.53
CA MET A 1 6.03 40.07 -3.90
C MET A 1 6.69 39.58 -2.63
N THR A 2 6.00 38.76 -1.87
CA THR A 2 6.54 38.04 -0.72
C THR A 2 7.08 36.71 -1.24
N ALA A 3 8.40 36.55 -1.16
CA ALA A 3 9.07 35.28 -1.46
C ALA A 3 8.45 34.21 -0.56
N VAL A 4 7.82 33.21 -1.17
CA VAL A 4 7.49 31.95 -0.50
C VAL A 4 8.83 31.37 -0.06
N SER A 5 9.09 31.35 1.24
CA SER A 5 10.25 30.71 1.82
C SER A 5 10.18 29.25 1.41
N GLY A 6 11.11 28.80 0.56
CA GLY A 6 11.25 27.38 0.24
C GLY A 6 11.39 26.62 1.55
N ASP A 7 10.42 25.74 1.86
CA ASP A 7 10.43 24.91 3.04
C ASP A 7 11.78 24.19 3.09
N ASN A 8 12.53 24.38 4.17
CA ASN A 8 13.77 23.63 4.37
C ASN A 8 13.41 22.13 4.37
N PRO A 9 13.94 21.31 3.44
CA PRO A 9 13.60 19.88 3.39
C PRO A 9 13.81 19.15 4.72
N ASN A 10 14.68 19.68 5.58
CA ASN A 10 14.88 19.20 6.95
C ASN A 10 13.68 19.48 7.88
N SER A 11 12.69 20.29 7.47
CA SER A 11 11.47 20.51 8.23
C SER A 11 10.35 19.50 7.94
N LEU A 12 10.49 18.69 6.89
CA LEU A 12 9.48 17.69 6.50
C LEU A 12 9.58 16.43 7.37
N PHE A 13 10.77 16.10 7.81
CA PHE A 13 11.08 14.82 8.46
C PHE A 13 11.85 15.02 9.77
N ALA A 14 11.64 14.10 10.70
CA ALA A 14 12.49 13.97 11.87
C ALA A 14 13.88 13.47 11.48
N THR A 15 14.91 13.91 12.18
CA THR A 15 16.26 13.37 12.01
C THR A 15 16.28 11.92 12.49
N PRO A 16 16.78 10.96 11.69
CA PRO A 16 16.98 9.59 12.14
C PRO A 16 17.88 9.54 13.38
N ALA A 17 17.55 8.62 14.28
CA ALA A 17 18.37 8.37 15.49
C ALA A 17 18.36 6.85 15.75
N ILE A 18 19.35 6.15 15.21
CA ILE A 18 19.39 4.68 15.10
C ILE A 18 20.56 4.12 15.91
N VAL A 19 20.31 3.00 16.57
CA VAL A 19 21.34 2.18 17.21
C VAL A 19 21.38 0.80 16.55
N ALA A 20 22.59 0.27 16.36
CA ALA A 20 22.84 -1.06 15.84
C ALA A 20 23.71 -1.85 16.83
N ASP A 21 23.08 -2.71 17.60
CA ASP A 21 23.73 -3.53 18.64
C ASP A 21 24.16 -4.89 18.07
N ARG A 22 25.47 -5.12 17.94
CA ARG A 22 26.03 -6.41 17.48
C ARG A 22 26.05 -7.42 18.61
N ARG A 23 25.53 -8.62 18.34
CA ARG A 23 25.43 -9.73 19.29
C ARG A 23 26.55 -10.75 19.08
N GLY A 24 26.79 -11.59 20.10
CA GLY A 24 27.81 -12.64 20.08
C GLY A 24 27.52 -13.76 19.08
N ASP A 25 26.28 -13.96 18.65
CA ASP A 25 25.86 -14.90 17.60
C ASP A 25 26.02 -14.35 16.17
N GLY A 26 26.56 -13.15 16.04
CA GLY A 26 26.74 -12.46 14.78
C GLY A 26 25.49 -11.68 14.29
N SER A 27 24.35 -11.81 14.95
CA SER A 27 23.17 -11.02 14.63
C SER A 27 23.33 -9.56 15.06
N ILE A 28 22.58 -8.64 14.41
CA ILE A 28 22.60 -7.21 14.71
C ILE A 28 21.17 -6.78 14.99
N LEU A 29 20.93 -6.17 16.17
CA LEU A 29 19.66 -5.50 16.45
C LEU A 29 19.73 -4.04 16.02
N VAL A 30 18.79 -3.63 15.18
CA VAL A 30 18.69 -2.25 14.67
C VAL A 30 17.35 -1.68 15.08
N ARG A 31 17.36 -0.53 15.76
CA ARG A 31 16.14 0.13 16.22
C ARG A 31 16.30 1.65 16.29
N SER A 32 15.19 2.36 16.22
CA SER A 32 15.15 3.79 16.55
C SER A 32 15.36 3.98 18.06
N THR A 33 16.11 5.01 18.44
CA THR A 33 16.23 5.47 19.83
C THR A 33 15.05 6.35 20.23
N THR A 34 14.27 6.86 19.25
CA THR A 34 13.03 7.59 19.51
C THR A 34 11.94 6.59 19.91
N PRO A 35 11.39 6.69 21.14
CA PRO A 35 10.34 5.78 21.55
C PRO A 35 9.05 6.03 20.75
N LEU A 36 8.29 4.98 20.47
CA LEU A 36 6.94 5.12 19.95
C LEU A 36 6.06 5.78 21.03
N GLN A 37 5.42 6.87 20.67
CA GLN A 37 4.44 7.55 21.54
C GLN A 37 3.13 6.75 21.57
N GLU A 38 2.27 7.10 22.52
CA GLU A 38 0.95 6.50 22.64
C GLU A 38 0.15 6.65 21.35
N SER A 39 -0.38 5.53 20.86
CA SER A 39 -1.23 5.48 19.68
C SER A 39 -2.70 5.47 20.07
N ALA A 40 -3.57 5.87 19.15
CA ALA A 40 -5.02 5.76 19.34
C ALA A 40 -5.41 4.30 19.64
N ARG A 41 -6.49 4.10 20.39
CA ARG A 41 -7.04 2.79 20.73
C ARG A 41 -7.46 2.02 19.47
N CYS A 42 -8.08 2.72 18.52
CA CYS A 42 -8.51 2.18 17.24
C CYS A 42 -8.62 3.29 16.17
N ILE A 43 -8.74 2.89 14.90
CA ILE A 43 -8.89 3.86 13.80
C ILE A 43 -10.21 4.64 13.87
N GLY A 44 -11.24 4.09 14.51
CA GLY A 44 -12.52 4.78 14.74
C GLY A 44 -12.37 6.04 15.62
N ASP A 45 -11.39 6.06 16.54
CA ASP A 45 -11.09 7.24 17.35
C ASP A 45 -10.68 8.45 16.50
N TRP A 46 -9.98 8.21 15.38
CA TRP A 46 -9.60 9.27 14.44
C TRP A 46 -10.80 9.86 13.69
N LEU A 47 -11.73 8.98 13.24
CA LEU A 47 -12.95 9.44 12.57
C LEU A 47 -13.81 10.28 13.54
N GLU A 48 -13.97 9.81 14.78
CA GLU A 48 -14.68 10.53 15.84
C GLU A 48 -14.02 11.89 16.15
N HIS A 49 -12.69 11.91 16.19
CA HIS A 49 -11.92 13.14 16.43
C HIS A 49 -12.16 14.17 15.32
N TRP A 50 -11.97 13.79 14.06
CA TRP A 50 -12.07 14.73 12.94
C TRP A 50 -13.50 15.17 12.64
N ALA A 51 -14.49 14.29 12.86
CA ALA A 51 -15.88 14.68 12.77
C ALA A 51 -16.27 15.77 13.79
N ARG A 52 -15.54 15.89 14.90
CA ARG A 52 -15.71 16.98 15.88
C ARG A 52 -14.85 18.19 15.57
N GLN A 53 -13.58 18.00 15.19
CA GLN A 53 -12.60 19.09 15.03
C GLN A 53 -12.73 19.80 13.68
N ALA A 54 -13.05 19.09 12.61
CA ALA A 54 -13.17 19.62 11.26
C ALA A 54 -14.36 18.96 10.52
N PRO A 55 -15.60 19.13 11.04
CA PRO A 55 -16.78 18.39 10.57
C PRO A 55 -17.05 18.53 9.07
N ASP A 56 -16.86 19.71 8.52
CA ASP A 56 -17.20 20.03 7.12
C ASP A 56 -16.02 19.78 6.15
N ARG A 57 -14.84 19.35 6.69
CA ARG A 57 -13.72 18.99 5.85
C ARG A 57 -14.04 17.73 5.04
N ILE A 58 -13.69 17.75 3.75
CA ILE A 58 -13.83 16.59 2.89
C ILE A 58 -12.89 15.49 3.39
N PHE A 59 -13.46 14.31 3.63
CA PHE A 59 -12.69 13.10 3.94
C PHE A 59 -12.37 12.34 2.66
N LEU A 60 -13.40 12.00 1.87
CA LEU A 60 -13.25 11.23 0.64
C LEU A 60 -13.90 11.96 -0.53
N GLY A 61 -13.31 11.80 -1.72
CA GLY A 61 -13.89 12.22 -2.99
C GLY A 61 -13.73 11.14 -4.04
N GLU A 62 -14.76 10.91 -4.84
CA GLU A 62 -14.71 10.04 -6.02
C GLU A 62 -15.47 10.66 -7.17
N ARG A 63 -15.22 10.22 -8.40
CA ARG A 63 -16.00 10.62 -9.58
C ARG A 63 -16.13 9.48 -10.57
N ALA A 64 -17.28 9.42 -11.23
CA ALA A 64 -17.58 8.35 -12.18
C ALA A 64 -16.75 8.46 -13.46
N SER A 65 -16.40 9.68 -13.88
CA SER A 65 -15.52 9.96 -15.03
C SER A 65 -14.80 11.28 -14.84
N VAL A 66 -13.83 11.57 -15.69
CA VAL A 66 -13.06 12.83 -15.64
C VAL A 66 -13.90 14.06 -15.98
N GLU A 67 -15.03 13.89 -16.66
CA GLU A 67 -15.98 14.95 -17.02
C GLU A 67 -16.98 15.23 -15.90
N THR A 68 -17.14 14.32 -14.93
CA THR A 68 -18.10 14.51 -13.83
C THR A 68 -17.45 15.24 -12.65
N PRO A 69 -18.22 16.08 -11.91
CA PRO A 69 -17.76 16.63 -10.65
C PRO A 69 -17.37 15.54 -9.64
N TRP A 70 -16.49 15.88 -8.72
CA TRP A 70 -16.20 15.04 -7.57
C TRP A 70 -17.43 14.94 -6.65
N SER A 71 -17.88 13.72 -6.40
CA SER A 71 -18.78 13.41 -5.29
C SER A 71 -17.95 13.31 -4.02
N THR A 72 -18.32 14.03 -2.97
CA THR A 72 -17.51 14.12 -1.76
C THR A 72 -18.32 13.79 -0.52
N VAL A 73 -17.66 13.27 0.51
CA VAL A 73 -18.23 13.06 1.84
C VAL A 73 -17.35 13.77 2.87
N SER A 74 -17.98 14.53 3.77
CA SER A 74 -17.31 15.21 4.88
C SER A 74 -17.02 14.23 6.03
N TYR A 75 -16.14 14.62 6.98
CA TYR A 75 -15.90 13.82 8.19
C TYR A 75 -17.16 13.63 9.03
N ARG A 76 -18.01 14.66 9.13
CA ARG A 76 -19.31 14.60 9.82
C ARG A 76 -20.24 13.58 9.16
N ASP A 77 -20.43 13.70 7.86
CA ASP A 77 -21.35 12.82 7.11
C ASP A 77 -20.83 11.38 7.12
N ALA A 78 -19.51 11.20 6.97
CA ALA A 78 -18.87 9.89 7.06
C ALA A 78 -19.12 9.23 8.41
N LEU A 79 -18.96 9.95 9.53
CA LEU A 79 -19.24 9.40 10.86
C LEU A 79 -20.73 9.05 11.02
N GLY A 80 -21.63 9.90 10.53
CA GLY A 80 -23.08 9.63 10.56
C GLY A 80 -23.41 8.32 9.83
N ILE A 81 -22.94 8.18 8.59
CA ILE A 81 -23.15 6.97 7.78
C ILE A 81 -22.52 5.74 8.45
N VAL A 82 -21.30 5.89 8.98
CA VAL A 82 -20.59 4.79 9.67
C VAL A 82 -21.40 4.27 10.86
N ARG A 83 -21.94 5.12 11.71
CA ARG A 83 -22.75 4.72 12.86
C ARG A 83 -24.08 4.08 12.46
N GLN A 84 -24.73 4.63 11.44
CA GLN A 84 -25.97 4.09 10.90
C GLN A 84 -25.77 2.70 10.30
N ALA A 85 -24.77 2.53 9.42
CA ALA A 85 -24.45 1.24 8.83
C ALA A 85 -23.91 0.23 9.87
N ALA A 86 -23.20 0.70 10.90
CA ALA A 86 -22.79 -0.13 12.04
C ALA A 86 -23.97 -0.74 12.80
N SER A 87 -25.10 -0.02 12.90
CA SER A 87 -26.36 -0.55 13.48
C SER A 87 -26.86 -1.76 12.69
N TRP A 88 -26.81 -1.67 11.35
CA TRP A 88 -27.14 -2.79 10.49
C TRP A 88 -26.16 -3.96 10.67
N VAL A 89 -24.85 -3.70 10.70
CA VAL A 89 -23.81 -4.72 10.92
C VAL A 89 -24.07 -5.51 12.19
N LEU A 90 -24.40 -4.84 13.30
CA LEU A 90 -24.75 -5.49 14.57
C LEU A 90 -26.01 -6.32 14.44
N SER A 91 -27.05 -5.82 13.75
CA SER A 91 -28.33 -6.53 13.59
C SER A 91 -28.22 -7.82 12.78
N GLN A 92 -27.19 -7.93 11.91
CA GLN A 92 -26.93 -9.13 11.10
C GLN A 92 -26.05 -10.17 11.83
N GLY A 93 -25.58 -9.86 13.04
CA GLY A 93 -24.70 -10.75 13.81
C GLY A 93 -23.36 -11.02 13.13
N LEU A 94 -22.79 -10.00 12.46
CA LEU A 94 -21.43 -10.08 11.96
C LEU A 94 -20.45 -10.11 13.14
N SER A 95 -19.32 -10.78 12.98
CA SER A 95 -18.29 -10.94 14.01
C SER A 95 -16.90 -11.19 13.36
N ALA A 96 -15.90 -11.49 14.17
CA ALA A 96 -14.59 -11.87 13.66
C ALA A 96 -14.65 -13.18 12.84
N GLU A 97 -15.52 -14.12 13.23
CA GLU A 97 -15.75 -15.39 12.54
C GLU A 97 -16.69 -15.24 11.33
N ARG A 98 -17.43 -14.15 11.26
CA ARG A 98 -18.36 -13.81 10.18
C ARG A 98 -18.12 -12.37 9.71
N PRO A 99 -16.95 -12.08 9.10
CA PRO A 99 -16.55 -10.73 8.73
C PRO A 99 -17.35 -10.15 7.56
N LEU A 100 -17.14 -8.85 7.31
CA LEU A 100 -17.53 -8.20 6.06
C LEU A 100 -16.48 -8.46 4.99
N VAL A 101 -16.87 -9.06 3.86
CA VAL A 101 -16.03 -9.21 2.67
C VAL A 101 -16.39 -8.15 1.64
N ILE A 102 -15.39 -7.58 0.97
CA ILE A 102 -15.54 -6.55 -0.08
C ILE A 102 -14.82 -7.04 -1.33
N LEU A 103 -15.54 -7.18 -2.45
CA LEU A 103 -14.99 -7.67 -3.71
C LEU A 103 -14.67 -6.57 -4.71
N SER A 104 -15.10 -5.34 -4.44
CA SER A 104 -14.99 -4.18 -5.34
C SER A 104 -13.66 -3.45 -5.24
N ASP A 105 -13.37 -2.66 -6.28
CA ASP A 105 -12.34 -1.62 -6.23
C ASP A 105 -12.62 -0.57 -5.14
N ASN A 106 -11.71 0.39 -4.97
CA ASN A 106 -11.89 1.51 -4.06
C ASN A 106 -13.13 2.33 -4.40
N GLY A 107 -13.81 2.87 -3.39
CA GLY A 107 -14.99 3.72 -3.55
C GLY A 107 -15.45 4.26 -2.19
N ILE A 108 -16.26 5.31 -2.18
CA ILE A 108 -16.77 5.92 -0.95
C ILE A 108 -17.59 4.88 -0.16
N ASP A 109 -18.50 4.16 -0.81
CA ASP A 109 -19.33 3.14 -0.15
C ASP A 109 -18.49 1.99 0.43
N HIS A 110 -17.44 1.54 -0.31
CA HIS A 110 -16.45 0.57 0.19
C HIS A 110 -15.82 1.05 1.49
N ALA A 111 -15.30 2.28 1.51
CA ALA A 111 -14.66 2.87 2.67
C ALA A 111 -15.60 2.96 3.87
N LEU A 112 -16.79 3.53 3.64
CA LEU A 112 -17.76 3.75 4.71
C LEU A 112 -18.29 2.43 5.30
N PHE A 113 -18.52 1.42 4.46
CA PHE A 113 -18.97 0.12 4.95
C PHE A 113 -17.87 -0.64 5.70
N ALA A 114 -16.63 -0.59 5.21
CA ALA A 114 -15.49 -1.14 5.93
C ALA A 114 -15.28 -0.47 7.30
N LEU A 115 -15.34 0.87 7.35
CA LEU A 115 -15.27 1.63 8.61
C LEU A 115 -16.42 1.31 9.54
N SER A 116 -17.64 1.11 9.03
CA SER A 116 -18.81 0.76 9.83
C SER A 116 -18.64 -0.58 10.56
N ALA A 117 -18.13 -1.59 9.84
CA ALA A 117 -17.81 -2.88 10.45
C ALA A 117 -16.73 -2.73 11.52
N GLN A 118 -15.61 -2.08 11.18
CA GLN A 118 -14.47 -1.90 12.08
C GLN A 118 -14.83 -1.05 13.30
N HIS A 119 -15.75 -0.11 13.17
CA HIS A 119 -16.24 0.75 14.27
C HIS A 119 -16.89 -0.06 15.39
N VAL A 120 -17.53 -1.16 15.07
CA VAL A 120 -18.18 -2.05 16.06
C VAL A 120 -17.42 -3.37 16.29
N GLY A 121 -16.12 -3.41 15.95
CA GLY A 121 -15.25 -4.54 16.22
C GLY A 121 -15.39 -5.72 15.26
N VAL A 122 -16.04 -5.53 14.12
CA VAL A 122 -16.17 -6.53 13.06
C VAL A 122 -15.08 -6.31 12.00
N PRO A 123 -14.25 -7.32 11.68
CA PRO A 123 -13.23 -7.16 10.64
C PRO A 123 -13.84 -6.99 9.25
N SER A 124 -13.18 -6.19 8.42
CA SER A 124 -13.41 -6.18 6.98
C SER A 124 -12.31 -6.94 6.22
N ALA A 125 -12.63 -7.47 5.04
CA ALA A 125 -11.68 -8.12 4.15
C ALA A 125 -11.90 -7.66 2.72
N ALA A 126 -11.07 -6.74 2.24
CA ALA A 126 -11.05 -6.35 0.83
C ALA A 126 -10.26 -7.37 0.02
N ILE A 127 -10.93 -8.02 -0.93
CA ILE A 127 -10.36 -9.04 -1.79
C ILE A 127 -10.00 -8.42 -3.13
N SER A 128 -8.86 -8.81 -3.69
CA SER A 128 -8.44 -8.31 -5.00
C SER A 128 -9.55 -8.51 -6.04
N PRO A 129 -10.03 -7.43 -6.70
CA PRO A 129 -11.06 -7.52 -7.74
C PRO A 129 -10.68 -8.45 -8.88
N ALA A 130 -9.38 -8.67 -9.10
CA ALA A 130 -8.89 -9.63 -10.10
C ALA A 130 -9.38 -11.07 -9.85
N TYR A 131 -9.61 -11.46 -8.59
CA TYR A 131 -10.13 -12.79 -8.26
C TYR A 131 -11.60 -12.97 -8.69
N SER A 132 -12.33 -11.87 -8.80
CA SER A 132 -13.74 -11.84 -9.22
C SER A 132 -13.92 -11.52 -10.70
N LEU A 133 -13.12 -10.59 -11.26
CA LEU A 133 -13.35 -10.02 -12.59
C LEU A 133 -12.46 -10.62 -13.68
N MET A 134 -11.27 -11.16 -13.32
CA MET A 134 -10.29 -11.67 -14.26
C MET A 134 -10.12 -13.20 -14.19
N SER A 135 -10.55 -13.82 -13.11
CA SER A 135 -10.48 -15.28 -12.93
C SER A 135 -11.58 -15.97 -13.73
N ARG A 136 -11.26 -17.18 -14.26
CA ARG A 136 -12.22 -18.04 -14.95
C ARG A 136 -12.75 -19.17 -14.07
N ASP A 137 -11.93 -19.65 -13.14
CA ASP A 137 -12.24 -20.75 -12.21
C ASP A 137 -12.71 -20.29 -10.85
N PHE A 138 -12.38 -19.03 -10.47
CA PHE A 138 -12.66 -18.42 -9.17
C PHE A 138 -12.06 -19.16 -7.97
N ASP A 139 -11.06 -20.03 -8.16
CA ASP A 139 -10.57 -20.89 -7.08
C ASP A 139 -9.98 -20.09 -5.90
N LYS A 140 -9.23 -19.01 -6.18
CA LYS A 140 -8.73 -18.13 -5.11
C LYS A 140 -9.86 -17.40 -4.37
N LEU A 141 -10.90 -16.98 -5.07
CA LEU A 141 -12.07 -16.37 -4.46
C LEU A 141 -12.82 -17.38 -3.59
N LYS A 142 -13.10 -18.57 -4.12
CA LYS A 142 -13.79 -19.66 -3.39
C LYS A 142 -13.05 -20.00 -2.10
N SER A 143 -11.75 -20.28 -2.17
CA SER A 143 -10.95 -20.61 -1.00
C SER A 143 -10.91 -19.48 0.04
N THR A 144 -10.95 -18.22 -0.40
CA THR A 144 -11.03 -17.05 0.48
C THR A 144 -12.37 -16.98 1.20
N ILE A 145 -13.48 -17.20 0.48
CA ILE A 145 -14.84 -17.20 1.05
C ILE A 145 -15.02 -18.34 2.05
N GLU A 146 -14.54 -19.55 1.73
CA GLU A 146 -14.58 -20.70 2.65
C GLU A 146 -13.76 -20.45 3.92
N LEU A 147 -12.57 -19.83 3.79
CA LEU A 147 -11.73 -19.50 4.94
C LEU A 147 -12.39 -18.49 5.88
N LEU A 148 -13.02 -17.45 5.31
CA LEU A 148 -13.58 -16.33 6.08
C LEU A 148 -14.99 -16.60 6.60
N ASP A 149 -15.82 -17.40 5.91
CA ASP A 149 -17.25 -17.61 6.20
C ASP A 149 -18.00 -16.28 6.44
N PRO A 150 -18.07 -15.37 5.44
CA PRO A 150 -18.53 -14.00 5.66
C PRO A 150 -19.99 -13.90 6.10
N GLY A 151 -20.30 -12.89 6.92
CA GLY A 151 -21.67 -12.51 7.27
C GLY A 151 -22.32 -11.60 6.22
N ALA A 152 -21.52 -10.80 5.53
CA ALA A 152 -21.95 -9.95 4.42
C ALA A 152 -20.86 -9.87 3.34
N ILE A 153 -21.28 -9.71 2.09
CA ILE A 153 -20.40 -9.51 0.92
C ILE A 153 -20.85 -8.25 0.20
N TYR A 154 -19.93 -7.27 0.04
CA TYR A 154 -20.19 -6.03 -0.68
C TYR A 154 -19.60 -6.06 -2.08
N VAL A 155 -20.37 -5.55 -3.06
CA VAL A 155 -19.96 -5.23 -4.43
C VAL A 155 -20.46 -3.84 -4.81
N ALA A 156 -19.68 -3.04 -5.56
CA ALA A 156 -20.11 -1.71 -6.01
C ALA A 156 -21.33 -1.78 -6.95
N SER A 157 -21.40 -2.83 -7.80
CA SER A 157 -22.54 -3.14 -8.66
C SER A 157 -22.61 -4.66 -8.84
N THR A 158 -23.82 -5.22 -8.87
CA THR A 158 -24.00 -6.69 -8.98
C THR A 158 -23.63 -7.23 -10.35
N LYS A 159 -23.89 -6.48 -11.42
CA LYS A 159 -23.73 -6.95 -12.80
C LYS A 159 -22.29 -7.36 -13.18
N PRO A 160 -21.23 -6.57 -12.94
CA PRO A 160 -19.87 -6.98 -13.24
C PRO A 160 -19.42 -8.21 -12.43
N PHE A 161 -19.97 -8.40 -11.22
CA PHE A 161 -19.61 -9.47 -10.30
C PHE A 161 -20.54 -10.69 -10.37
N ALA A 162 -21.54 -10.71 -11.28
CA ALA A 162 -22.57 -11.75 -11.32
C ALA A 162 -22.01 -13.17 -11.43
N ALA A 163 -21.00 -13.39 -12.28
CA ALA A 163 -20.37 -14.71 -12.42
C ALA A 163 -19.62 -15.14 -11.15
N ALA A 164 -18.91 -14.22 -10.50
CA ALA A 164 -18.19 -14.46 -9.25
C ALA A 164 -19.17 -14.76 -8.10
N LEU A 165 -20.23 -13.95 -7.96
CA LEU A 165 -21.28 -14.14 -6.95
C LEU A 165 -21.99 -15.49 -7.14
N ALA A 166 -22.31 -15.89 -8.38
CA ALA A 166 -22.88 -17.18 -8.67
C ALA A 166 -21.94 -18.34 -8.29
N ALA A 167 -20.64 -18.20 -8.57
CA ALA A 167 -19.64 -19.22 -8.28
C ALA A 167 -19.42 -19.45 -6.77
N ILE A 168 -19.60 -18.42 -5.93
CA ILE A 168 -19.44 -18.52 -4.47
C ILE A 168 -20.76 -18.77 -3.73
N LYS A 169 -21.91 -18.55 -4.34
CA LYS A 169 -23.25 -18.71 -3.71
C LYS A 169 -23.43 -20.01 -2.89
N PRO A 170 -22.93 -21.17 -3.32
CA PRO A 170 -23.05 -22.41 -2.56
C PRO A 170 -22.19 -22.49 -1.30
N LEU A 171 -21.17 -21.60 -1.15
CA LEU A 171 -20.13 -21.68 -0.14
C LEU A 171 -20.40 -20.81 1.09
N HIS A 172 -21.42 -19.97 1.07
CA HIS A 172 -21.71 -19.03 2.17
C HIS A 172 -23.20 -18.76 2.35
N ARG A 173 -23.53 -18.13 3.49
CA ARG A 173 -24.88 -17.61 3.79
C ARG A 173 -24.86 -16.08 4.01
N ALA A 174 -23.84 -15.41 3.49
CA ALA A 174 -23.68 -13.98 3.60
C ALA A 174 -24.80 -13.22 2.87
N VAL A 175 -25.22 -12.10 3.44
CA VAL A 175 -26.07 -11.13 2.76
C VAL A 175 -25.25 -10.41 1.68
N ILE A 176 -25.79 -10.34 0.47
CA ILE A 176 -25.17 -9.55 -0.61
C ILE A 176 -25.62 -8.10 -0.49
N VAL A 177 -24.66 -7.20 -0.44
CA VAL A 177 -24.87 -5.74 -0.38
C VAL A 177 -24.25 -5.10 -1.62
N SER A 178 -24.93 -4.13 -2.21
CA SER A 178 -24.43 -3.44 -3.40
C SER A 178 -24.62 -1.93 -3.32
N GLY A 179 -23.64 -1.17 -3.81
CA GLY A 179 -23.80 0.27 -4.02
C GLY A 179 -24.84 0.58 -5.09
N ASN A 180 -24.89 -0.26 -6.13
CA ASN A 180 -25.89 -0.20 -7.20
C ASN A 180 -26.43 -1.62 -7.49
N PRO A 181 -27.47 -2.06 -6.77
CA PRO A 181 -28.07 -3.37 -6.98
C PRO A 181 -28.92 -3.35 -8.26
N GLU A 182 -28.56 -4.23 -9.18
CA GLU A 182 -29.36 -4.51 -10.40
C GLU A 182 -30.24 -5.76 -10.20
N ASP A 183 -30.00 -6.50 -9.11
CA ASP A 183 -30.73 -7.71 -8.72
C ASP A 183 -31.58 -7.47 -7.46
N ALA A 184 -32.77 -8.08 -7.40
CA ALA A 184 -33.66 -7.99 -6.24
C ALA A 184 -33.10 -8.70 -4.99
N ASP A 185 -32.14 -9.62 -5.15
CA ASP A 185 -31.53 -10.39 -4.06
C ASP A 185 -30.42 -9.62 -3.31
N ALA A 186 -29.97 -8.46 -3.81
CA ALA A 186 -28.94 -7.65 -3.17
C ALA A 186 -29.56 -6.44 -2.44
N LEU A 187 -29.12 -6.20 -1.20
CA LEU A 187 -29.50 -4.99 -0.45
C LEU A 187 -28.72 -3.78 -0.97
N ALA A 188 -29.40 -2.65 -1.09
CA ALA A 188 -28.74 -1.40 -1.45
C ALA A 188 -27.95 -0.84 -0.27
N PHE A 189 -26.67 -0.53 -0.43
CA PHE A 189 -25.87 0.10 0.61
C PHE A 189 -26.46 1.44 1.09
N PRO A 190 -27.00 2.33 0.23
CA PRO A 190 -27.69 3.53 0.69
C PRO A 190 -28.85 3.27 1.68
N ALA A 191 -29.56 2.15 1.56
CA ALA A 191 -30.60 1.77 2.52
C ALA A 191 -29.99 1.33 3.87
N ILE A 192 -28.85 0.65 3.84
CA ILE A 192 -28.07 0.29 5.03
C ILE A 192 -27.52 1.56 5.70
N ALA A 193 -26.98 2.47 4.93
CA ALA A 193 -26.45 3.76 5.39
C ALA A 193 -27.53 4.71 5.97
N ALA A 194 -28.81 4.43 5.72
CA ALA A 194 -29.94 5.15 6.29
C ALA A 194 -30.59 4.41 7.48
N THR A 195 -30.00 3.32 7.97
CA THR A 195 -30.49 2.58 9.15
C THR A 195 -30.45 3.50 10.38
N PRO A 196 -31.51 3.63 11.17
CA PRO A 196 -31.46 4.41 12.40
C PRO A 196 -30.35 3.95 13.34
N GLU A 197 -29.58 4.89 13.88
CA GLU A 197 -28.49 4.58 14.81
C GLU A 197 -29.03 3.89 16.07
N SER A 198 -28.50 2.72 16.40
CA SER A 198 -28.81 1.97 17.62
C SER A 198 -27.90 2.40 18.76
N PRO A 199 -28.41 2.48 20.01
CA PRO A 199 -27.57 2.70 21.19
C PRO A 199 -26.48 1.65 21.40
N ASP A 200 -26.63 0.45 20.81
CA ASP A 200 -25.63 -0.62 20.88
C ASP A 200 -24.35 -0.29 20.10
N VAL A 201 -24.41 0.61 19.12
CA VAL A 201 -23.24 1.06 18.37
C VAL A 201 -22.21 1.70 19.31
N ALA A 202 -22.63 2.63 20.15
CA ALA A 202 -21.75 3.30 21.11
C ALA A 202 -21.13 2.30 22.10
N LYS A 203 -21.92 1.31 22.55
CA LYS A 203 -21.44 0.24 23.43
C LYS A 203 -20.44 -0.67 22.74
N ALA A 204 -20.72 -1.09 21.51
CA ALA A 204 -19.80 -1.92 20.71
C ALA A 204 -18.51 -1.17 20.40
N PHE A 205 -18.60 0.12 20.02
CA PHE A 205 -17.43 0.97 19.79
C PHE A 205 -16.54 1.09 21.03
N ALA A 206 -17.13 1.29 22.21
CA ALA A 206 -16.40 1.36 23.48
C ALA A 206 -15.69 0.04 23.83
N ALA A 207 -16.20 -1.11 23.34
CA ALA A 207 -15.61 -2.42 23.55
C ALA A 207 -14.45 -2.76 22.60
N VAL A 208 -14.25 -1.98 21.53
CA VAL A 208 -13.09 -2.16 20.63
C VAL A 208 -11.82 -1.88 21.40
N THR A 209 -10.84 -2.79 21.31
CA THR A 209 -9.54 -2.67 21.95
C THR A 209 -8.42 -2.60 20.90
N PRO A 210 -7.20 -2.25 21.28
CA PRO A 210 -6.05 -2.31 20.36
C PRO A 210 -5.82 -3.71 19.74
N ASP A 211 -6.21 -4.78 20.44
CA ASP A 211 -6.02 -6.16 19.98
C ASP A 211 -7.22 -6.68 19.16
N THR A 212 -8.31 -5.91 19.06
CA THR A 212 -9.43 -6.22 18.17
C THR A 212 -8.96 -6.31 16.72
N ILE A 213 -9.36 -7.37 16.02
CA ILE A 213 -9.05 -7.54 14.59
C ILE A 213 -9.82 -6.49 13.79
N ALA A 214 -9.09 -5.65 13.05
CA ALA A 214 -9.67 -4.59 12.22
C ALA A 214 -9.98 -5.10 10.81
N LYS A 215 -9.06 -5.87 10.25
CA LYS A 215 -9.21 -6.39 8.87
C LYS A 215 -8.37 -7.64 8.63
N PHE A 216 -8.75 -8.36 7.57
CA PHE A 216 -7.93 -9.39 6.94
C PHE A 216 -7.43 -8.88 5.60
N LEU A 217 -6.13 -8.96 5.35
CA LEU A 217 -5.53 -8.72 4.04
C LEU A 217 -4.89 -10.00 3.54
N PHE A 218 -5.05 -10.26 2.24
CA PHE A 218 -4.58 -11.50 1.65
C PHE A 218 -3.24 -11.32 0.96
N THR A 219 -2.32 -12.26 1.21
CA THR A 219 -1.05 -12.37 0.50
C THR A 219 -1.01 -13.67 -0.29
N SER A 220 -0.35 -13.63 -1.45
CA SER A 220 -0.10 -14.84 -2.24
C SER A 220 0.93 -15.70 -1.52
N GLY A 221 0.50 -16.80 -0.89
CA GLY A 221 1.42 -17.77 -0.32
C GLY A 221 2.28 -18.46 -1.39
N SER A 222 3.47 -18.91 -1.02
CA SER A 222 4.34 -19.75 -1.89
C SER A 222 3.65 -21.02 -2.41
N THR A 223 2.59 -21.46 -1.74
CA THR A 223 1.75 -22.62 -2.11
C THR A 223 0.61 -22.28 -3.08
N GLY A 224 0.47 -21.01 -3.48
CA GLY A 224 -0.61 -20.57 -4.37
C GLY A 224 -1.94 -20.26 -3.67
N THR A 225 -2.18 -20.77 -2.46
CA THR A 225 -3.38 -20.46 -1.66
C THR A 225 -3.20 -19.15 -0.91
N PRO A 226 -4.14 -18.19 -1.00
CA PRO A 226 -4.06 -16.94 -0.28
C PRO A 226 -4.07 -17.14 1.24
N LYS A 227 -3.20 -16.41 1.96
CA LYS A 227 -3.14 -16.38 3.42
C LYS A 227 -3.82 -15.13 3.93
N ALA A 228 -4.72 -15.26 4.90
CA ALA A 228 -5.39 -14.12 5.54
C ALA A 228 -4.50 -13.59 6.69
N VAL A 229 -3.82 -12.48 6.46
CA VAL A 229 -3.01 -11.79 7.47
C VAL A 229 -3.94 -11.05 8.43
N ILE A 230 -3.83 -11.33 9.71
CA ILE A 230 -4.58 -10.62 10.76
C ILE A 230 -3.99 -9.22 10.92
N ASN A 231 -4.83 -8.20 10.77
CA ASN A 231 -4.47 -6.81 11.07
C ASN A 231 -5.30 -6.33 12.25
N THR A 232 -4.66 -6.09 13.39
CA THR A 232 -5.32 -5.57 14.59
C THR A 232 -5.38 -4.04 14.59
N GLN A 233 -6.22 -3.46 15.43
CA GLN A 233 -6.28 -2.00 15.62
C GLN A 233 -4.92 -1.45 16.04
N ARG A 234 -4.21 -2.12 16.96
CA ARG A 234 -2.84 -1.78 17.41
C ARG A 234 -1.87 -1.66 16.25
N MET A 235 -1.87 -2.63 15.33
CA MET A 235 -0.99 -2.61 14.16
C MET A 235 -1.20 -1.35 13.33
N LEU A 236 -2.46 -1.00 13.06
CA LEU A 236 -2.84 0.15 12.24
C LEU A 236 -2.50 1.47 12.94
N THR A 237 -2.84 1.58 14.21
CA THR A 237 -2.66 2.84 14.95
C THR A 237 -1.20 3.11 15.31
N SER A 238 -0.43 2.09 15.69
CA SER A 238 1.01 2.24 15.99
C SER A 238 1.82 2.58 14.74
N SER A 239 1.50 1.96 13.59
CA SER A 239 2.16 2.27 12.31
C SER A 239 1.96 3.73 11.91
N GLN A 240 0.74 4.25 12.03
CA GLN A 240 0.44 5.65 11.72
C GLN A 240 0.99 6.63 12.77
N GLN A 241 1.08 6.23 14.04
CA GLN A 241 1.73 7.02 15.07
C GLN A 241 3.24 7.14 14.82
N ALA A 242 3.92 6.03 14.46
CA ALA A 242 5.31 6.07 14.07
C ALA A 242 5.54 6.96 12.84
N LYS A 243 4.64 6.89 11.85
CA LYS A 243 4.68 7.74 10.65
C LYS A 243 4.58 9.23 11.00
N ALA A 244 3.68 9.62 11.88
CA ALA A 244 3.56 11.01 12.31
C ALA A 244 4.80 11.52 13.05
N GLN A 245 5.46 10.67 13.83
CA GLN A 245 6.71 11.02 14.48
C GLN A 245 7.89 11.18 13.50
N THR A 246 7.86 10.46 12.36
CA THR A 246 8.90 10.56 11.32
C THR A 246 8.60 11.63 10.28
N TRP A 247 7.32 11.88 9.96
CA TRP A 247 6.88 12.91 9.02
C TRP A 247 6.36 14.14 9.76
N THR A 248 7.27 14.90 10.31
CA THR A 248 6.99 16.02 11.23
C THR A 248 6.13 17.13 10.63
N PHE A 249 6.09 17.26 9.29
CA PHE A 249 5.20 18.21 8.64
C PHE A 249 3.71 17.94 8.89
N LEU A 250 3.33 16.69 9.19
CA LEU A 250 1.94 16.31 9.49
C LEU A 250 1.42 16.90 10.80
N GLU A 251 2.32 17.22 11.74
CA GLU A 251 2.01 17.79 13.05
C GLU A 251 2.11 19.32 13.07
N GLN A 252 2.49 19.95 11.95
CA GLN A 252 2.60 21.41 11.87
C GLN A 252 1.21 22.06 11.87
N PRO A 253 1.02 23.21 12.56
CA PRO A 253 -0.24 23.93 12.51
C PRO A 253 -0.61 24.31 11.08
N GLY A 254 -1.85 24.00 10.69
CA GLY A 254 -2.34 24.27 9.33
C GLY A 254 -1.84 23.29 8.26
N ALA A 255 -1.19 22.19 8.64
CA ALA A 255 -0.84 21.15 7.70
C ALA A 255 -2.11 20.58 7.04
N GLU A 256 -2.14 20.65 5.72
CA GLU A 256 -3.19 20.01 4.93
C GLU A 256 -2.59 18.82 4.20
N LEU A 257 -3.24 17.67 4.35
CA LEU A 257 -2.87 16.44 3.65
C LEU A 257 -3.93 16.13 2.60
N VAL A 258 -3.57 16.24 1.35
CA VAL A 258 -4.39 15.85 0.20
C VAL A 258 -3.68 14.73 -0.52
N ILE A 259 -4.38 13.63 -0.75
CA ILE A 259 -3.87 12.48 -1.50
C ILE A 259 -4.82 12.21 -2.67
N LEU A 260 -4.25 11.98 -3.84
CA LEU A 260 -4.92 11.41 -5.01
C LEU A 260 -4.34 10.01 -5.23
N ASP A 261 -5.13 8.96 -5.02
CA ASP A 261 -4.61 7.60 -4.92
C ASP A 261 -5.50 6.56 -5.61
N TRP A 262 -4.85 5.71 -6.42
CA TRP A 262 -5.44 4.55 -7.08
C TRP A 262 -5.09 3.22 -6.40
N LEU A 263 -4.12 3.22 -5.47
CA LEU A 263 -3.61 1.99 -4.86
C LEU A 263 -4.73 1.19 -4.18
N PRO A 264 -4.85 -0.11 -4.52
CA PRO A 264 -6.02 -0.89 -4.12
C PRO A 264 -6.07 -1.11 -2.60
N TRP A 265 -7.26 -0.99 -2.02
CA TRP A 265 -7.46 -1.24 -0.59
C TRP A 265 -7.51 -2.74 -0.23
N SER A 266 -7.46 -3.61 -1.21
CA SER A 266 -7.12 -5.03 -1.01
C SER A 266 -5.63 -5.27 -0.75
N HIS A 267 -4.80 -4.22 -0.82
CA HIS A 267 -3.36 -4.26 -0.57
C HIS A 267 -2.98 -3.29 0.55
N THR A 268 -2.03 -3.70 1.39
CA THR A 268 -1.62 -2.95 2.59
C THR A 268 -1.13 -1.53 2.30
N PHE A 269 -0.54 -1.27 1.13
CA PHE A 269 -0.06 0.06 0.76
C PHE A 269 -1.23 1.05 0.62
N GLY A 270 -2.27 0.72 -0.14
CA GLY A 270 -3.47 1.57 -0.25
C GLY A 270 -4.27 1.63 1.05
N ALA A 271 -4.55 0.44 1.64
CA ALA A 271 -5.47 0.32 2.76
C ALA A 271 -4.90 0.73 4.12
N ASN A 272 -3.68 0.26 4.47
CA ASN A 272 -3.11 0.49 5.78
C ASN A 272 -2.24 1.75 5.82
N HIS A 273 -1.51 2.02 4.73
CA HIS A 273 -0.66 3.20 4.67
C HIS A 273 -1.46 4.44 4.26
N ASN A 274 -1.90 4.53 3.00
CA ASN A 274 -2.44 5.78 2.44
C ASN A 274 -3.80 6.16 3.04
N PHE A 275 -4.75 5.21 3.11
CA PHE A 275 -6.07 5.48 3.67
C PHE A 275 -6.00 5.87 5.14
N ASN A 276 -5.24 5.12 5.96
CA ASN A 276 -5.11 5.43 7.38
C ASN A 276 -4.27 6.69 7.64
N LEU A 277 -3.32 7.02 6.75
CA LEU A 277 -2.58 8.29 6.82
C LEU A 277 -3.52 9.49 6.70
N VAL A 278 -4.46 9.43 5.75
CA VAL A 278 -5.50 10.46 5.60
C VAL A 278 -6.40 10.51 6.82
N LEU A 279 -6.93 9.36 7.25
CA LEU A 279 -7.86 9.28 8.37
C LEU A 279 -7.24 9.77 9.69
N ARG A 280 -5.97 9.39 9.99
CA ARG A 280 -5.27 9.85 11.19
C ARG A 280 -5.07 11.36 11.22
N ASN A 281 -4.71 11.94 10.08
CA ASN A 281 -4.27 13.34 10.00
C ASN A 281 -5.39 14.31 9.57
N GLY A 282 -6.64 13.85 9.46
CA GLY A 282 -7.76 14.68 9.01
C GLY A 282 -7.59 15.21 7.60
N GLY A 283 -6.93 14.45 6.74
CA GLY A 283 -6.68 14.81 5.36
C GLY A 283 -7.87 14.54 4.45
N THR A 284 -7.67 14.77 3.16
CA THR A 284 -8.62 14.46 2.08
C THR A 284 -8.02 13.43 1.15
N LEU A 285 -8.75 12.34 0.88
CA LEU A 285 -8.39 11.33 -0.11
C LEU A 285 -9.33 11.42 -1.31
N TYR A 286 -8.78 11.76 -2.46
CA TYR A 286 -9.45 11.61 -3.74
C TYR A 286 -9.12 10.25 -4.34
N ILE A 287 -10.15 9.45 -4.60
CA ILE A 287 -10.03 8.11 -5.17
C ILE A 287 -9.79 8.26 -6.68
N ASP A 288 -8.60 7.88 -7.12
CA ASP A 288 -8.24 7.93 -8.54
C ASP A 288 -8.77 6.70 -9.27
N GLY A 289 -9.71 6.89 -10.17
CA GLY A 289 -10.22 5.83 -11.06
C GLY A 289 -9.23 5.38 -12.13
N GLY A 290 -8.07 6.07 -12.26
CA GLY A 290 -6.96 5.68 -13.12
C GLY A 290 -6.02 4.70 -12.43
N LYS A 291 -5.05 4.16 -13.19
CA LYS A 291 -3.94 3.33 -12.66
C LYS A 291 -2.83 3.23 -13.71
N PRO A 292 -1.59 2.87 -13.33
CA PRO A 292 -0.44 2.83 -14.24
C PRO A 292 -0.50 1.62 -15.19
N ALA A 293 -1.50 1.64 -16.06
CA ALA A 293 -1.72 0.66 -17.10
C ALA A 293 -2.12 1.36 -18.41
N PRO A 294 -1.85 0.74 -19.59
CA PRO A 294 -2.23 1.30 -20.88
C PRO A 294 -3.72 1.66 -20.94
N GLY A 295 -4.03 2.87 -21.44
CA GLY A 295 -5.39 3.39 -21.54
C GLY A 295 -6.02 3.91 -20.25
N LEU A 296 -5.50 3.54 -19.08
CA LEU A 296 -6.07 3.93 -17.78
C LEU A 296 -5.33 5.10 -17.12
N PHE A 297 -4.05 5.30 -17.40
CA PHE A 297 -3.26 6.36 -16.79
C PHE A 297 -3.67 7.77 -17.23
N ALA A 298 -4.33 7.90 -18.38
CA ALA A 298 -4.91 9.16 -18.83
C ALA A 298 -5.92 9.75 -17.82
N THR A 299 -6.69 8.89 -17.16
CA THR A 299 -7.58 9.28 -16.06
C THR A 299 -6.80 9.85 -14.88
N SER A 300 -5.70 9.21 -14.45
CA SER A 300 -4.83 9.73 -13.39
C SER A 300 -4.24 11.09 -13.74
N LEU A 301 -3.79 11.29 -14.98
CA LEU A 301 -3.28 12.59 -15.43
C LEU A 301 -4.37 13.67 -15.43
N ALA A 302 -5.59 13.34 -15.87
CA ALA A 302 -6.72 14.26 -15.81
C ALA A 302 -7.13 14.60 -14.36
N ASN A 303 -7.04 13.62 -13.46
CA ASN A 303 -7.27 13.82 -12.03
C ASN A 303 -6.20 14.73 -11.40
N LEU A 304 -4.91 14.54 -11.74
CA LEU A 304 -3.80 15.39 -11.28
C LEU A 304 -3.93 16.86 -11.74
N ARG A 305 -4.62 17.14 -12.87
CA ARG A 305 -4.91 18.51 -13.28
C ARG A 305 -5.97 19.20 -12.40
N SER A 306 -6.84 18.43 -11.75
CA SER A 306 -7.89 18.96 -10.87
C SER A 306 -7.53 18.89 -9.38
N VAL A 307 -6.73 17.92 -8.98
CA VAL A 307 -6.31 17.67 -7.59
C VAL A 307 -4.79 17.56 -7.54
N VAL A 308 -4.15 18.46 -6.82
CA VAL A 308 -2.71 18.39 -6.57
C VAL A 308 -2.47 17.74 -5.22
N PRO A 309 -1.82 16.56 -5.16
CA PRO A 309 -1.56 15.90 -3.90
C PRO A 309 -0.43 16.59 -3.13
N THR A 310 -0.56 16.66 -1.80
CA THR A 310 0.53 17.11 -0.91
C THR A 310 1.70 16.13 -0.92
N VAL A 311 1.39 14.83 -0.99
CA VAL A 311 2.35 13.73 -1.16
C VAL A 311 1.87 12.85 -2.30
N TYR A 312 2.74 12.61 -3.27
CA TYR A 312 2.41 11.74 -4.39
C TYR A 312 2.91 10.31 -4.14
N PHE A 313 1.98 9.38 -4.00
CA PHE A 313 2.25 7.96 -3.79
C PHE A 313 2.13 7.19 -5.10
N ASN A 314 3.12 6.38 -5.42
CA ASN A 314 3.00 5.48 -6.55
C ASN A 314 3.99 4.30 -6.46
N VAL A 315 3.82 3.36 -7.40
CA VAL A 315 4.79 2.30 -7.71
C VAL A 315 5.71 2.77 -8.86
N PRO A 316 6.89 2.16 -9.09
CA PRO A 316 7.82 2.60 -10.13
C PRO A 316 7.21 2.78 -11.51
N ARG A 317 6.29 1.89 -11.92
CA ARG A 317 5.58 2.03 -13.20
C ARG A 317 4.74 3.30 -13.30
N GLY A 318 4.13 3.74 -12.20
CA GLY A 318 3.39 5.00 -12.17
C GLY A 318 4.29 6.21 -12.31
N PHE A 319 5.48 6.18 -11.73
CA PHE A 319 6.49 7.23 -11.92
C PHE A 319 7.00 7.28 -13.36
N ASP A 320 7.26 6.14 -14.00
CA ASP A 320 7.67 6.08 -15.41
C ASP A 320 6.64 6.77 -16.32
N MET A 321 5.35 6.45 -16.14
CA MET A 321 4.27 7.06 -16.93
C MET A 321 4.05 8.54 -16.60
N LEU A 322 4.18 8.94 -15.33
CA LEU A 322 4.09 10.34 -14.91
C LEU A 322 5.21 11.18 -15.52
N ILE A 323 6.47 10.72 -15.43
CA ILE A 323 7.64 11.41 -15.98
C ILE A 323 7.46 11.65 -17.50
N ALA A 324 6.98 10.63 -18.22
CA ALA A 324 6.70 10.77 -19.66
C ALA A 324 5.67 11.90 -19.94
N ALA A 325 4.62 12.01 -19.13
CA ALA A 325 3.63 13.08 -19.26
C ALA A 325 4.19 14.45 -18.84
N LEU A 326 4.94 14.53 -17.74
CA LEU A 326 5.53 15.79 -17.25
C LEU A 326 6.58 16.38 -18.20
N ARG A 327 7.20 15.56 -19.06
CA ARG A 327 8.13 16.05 -20.11
C ARG A 327 7.43 16.84 -21.21
N THR A 328 6.18 16.55 -21.48
CA THR A 328 5.43 17.11 -22.62
C THR A 328 4.32 18.08 -22.22
N ASP A 329 3.96 18.13 -20.94
CA ASP A 329 2.89 18.98 -20.40
C ASP A 329 3.47 19.94 -19.35
N ASP A 330 3.81 21.15 -19.78
CA ASP A 330 4.43 22.18 -18.93
C ASP A 330 3.50 22.67 -17.82
N GLU A 331 2.19 22.74 -18.09
CA GLU A 331 1.19 23.19 -17.11
C GLU A 331 1.04 22.14 -15.99
N LEU A 332 0.87 20.87 -16.37
CA LEU A 332 0.79 19.77 -15.41
C LEU A 332 2.10 19.68 -14.60
N ARG A 333 3.25 19.79 -15.26
CA ARG A 333 4.58 19.74 -14.60
C ARG A 333 4.68 20.83 -13.54
N ARG A 334 4.43 22.09 -13.89
CA ARG A 334 4.50 23.22 -12.96
C ARG A 334 3.55 23.01 -11.78
N LYS A 335 2.27 22.71 -12.07
CA LYS A 335 1.23 22.50 -11.05
C LYS A 335 1.57 21.36 -10.09
N PHE A 336 2.07 20.24 -10.61
CA PHE A 336 2.48 19.08 -9.80
C PHE A 336 3.60 19.43 -8.81
N PHE A 337 4.68 20.07 -9.30
CA PHE A 337 5.82 20.38 -8.45
C PHE A 337 5.61 21.57 -7.52
N GLU A 338 4.70 22.50 -7.84
CA GLU A 338 4.32 23.59 -6.92
C GLU A 338 3.52 23.08 -5.72
N GLY A 339 2.75 22.00 -5.87
CA GLY A 339 1.86 21.49 -4.83
C GLY A 339 2.43 20.31 -4.03
N ALA A 340 3.20 19.43 -4.65
CA ALA A 340 3.76 18.26 -3.99
C ALA A 340 4.94 18.63 -3.09
N LYS A 341 4.87 18.26 -1.80
CA LYS A 341 6.00 18.41 -0.86
C LYS A 341 7.08 17.37 -1.08
N PHE A 342 6.70 16.14 -1.40
CA PHE A 342 7.60 15.06 -1.76
C PHE A 342 6.85 13.93 -2.48
N ALA A 343 7.61 13.03 -3.11
CA ALA A 343 7.11 11.82 -3.74
C ALA A 343 7.51 10.58 -2.93
N PHE A 344 6.60 9.60 -2.86
CA PHE A 344 6.80 8.36 -2.13
C PHE A 344 6.61 7.17 -3.07
N TYR A 345 7.61 6.30 -3.13
CA TYR A 345 7.53 5.07 -3.91
C TYR A 345 7.70 3.83 -3.03
N ALA A 346 6.95 2.78 -3.34
CA ALA A 346 7.07 1.49 -2.68
C ALA A 346 6.59 0.35 -3.59
N GLY A 347 6.64 -0.89 -3.08
CA GLY A 347 6.20 -2.09 -3.79
C GLY A 347 7.24 -2.71 -4.72
N ALA A 348 8.20 -1.92 -5.21
CA ALA A 348 9.36 -2.36 -5.98
C ALA A 348 10.48 -1.32 -5.92
N ALA A 349 11.68 -1.72 -6.30
CA ALA A 349 12.81 -0.79 -6.44
C ALA A 349 12.57 0.20 -7.58
N LEU A 350 12.79 1.49 -7.32
CA LEU A 350 12.71 2.54 -8.35
C LEU A 350 14.04 2.57 -9.13
N PRO A 351 14.03 2.47 -10.47
CA PRO A 351 15.22 2.66 -11.28
C PRO A 351 15.84 4.04 -11.09
N GLN A 352 17.17 4.13 -11.00
CA GLN A 352 17.89 5.39 -10.77
C GLN A 352 17.59 6.44 -11.86
N ASN A 353 17.46 6.03 -13.11
CA ASN A 353 17.13 6.94 -14.21
C ASN A 353 15.75 7.62 -14.07
N LEU A 354 14.78 6.97 -13.44
CA LEU A 354 13.49 7.60 -13.14
C LEU A 354 13.61 8.58 -11.98
N TRP A 355 14.42 8.25 -10.97
CA TRP A 355 14.76 9.17 -9.88
C TRP A 355 15.38 10.45 -10.44
N ASP A 356 16.46 10.31 -11.23
CA ASP A 356 17.20 11.44 -11.80
C ASP A 356 16.30 12.30 -12.70
N ALA A 357 15.46 11.66 -13.51
CA ALA A 357 14.52 12.37 -14.38
C ALA A 357 13.48 13.19 -13.61
N LEU A 358 12.94 12.67 -12.50
CA LEU A 358 11.99 13.42 -11.67
C LEU A 358 12.66 14.60 -10.98
N GLU A 359 13.90 14.42 -10.47
CA GLU A 359 14.69 15.52 -9.89
C GLU A 359 14.97 16.62 -10.92
N GLU A 360 15.36 16.25 -12.14
CA GLU A 360 15.63 17.21 -13.22
C GLU A 360 14.37 18.02 -13.56
N LEU A 361 13.23 17.35 -13.75
CA LEU A 361 11.96 18.01 -14.06
C LEU A 361 11.51 18.96 -12.93
N SER A 362 11.76 18.58 -11.68
CA SER A 362 11.47 19.42 -10.51
C SER A 362 12.33 20.67 -10.50
N LEU A 363 13.64 20.54 -10.72
CA LEU A 363 14.57 21.67 -10.83
C LEU A 363 14.17 22.64 -11.94
N GLN A 364 13.74 22.11 -13.10
CA GLN A 364 13.26 22.92 -14.23
C GLN A 364 11.96 23.67 -13.91
N ALA A 365 11.04 23.02 -13.17
CA ALA A 365 9.72 23.57 -12.89
C ALA A 365 9.72 24.61 -11.75
N VAL A 366 10.43 24.32 -10.64
CA VAL A 366 10.32 25.10 -9.38
C VAL A 366 11.67 25.50 -8.79
N GLY A 367 12.79 25.17 -9.41
CA GLY A 367 14.14 25.57 -8.99
C GLY A 367 14.71 24.82 -7.79
N HIS A 368 14.01 23.79 -7.29
CA HIS A 368 14.50 22.91 -6.22
C HIS A 368 14.11 21.46 -6.50
N ARG A 369 14.80 20.51 -5.84
CA ARG A 369 14.51 19.08 -5.98
C ARG A 369 13.30 18.69 -5.15
N LEU A 370 12.36 17.96 -5.76
CA LEU A 370 11.31 17.28 -5.01
C LEU A 370 11.94 16.11 -4.23
N PRO A 371 11.86 16.06 -2.90
CA PRO A 371 12.34 14.91 -2.15
C PRO A 371 11.63 13.63 -2.60
N MET A 372 12.40 12.56 -2.77
CA MET A 372 11.86 11.24 -3.02
C MET A 372 12.20 10.33 -1.86
N VAL A 373 11.19 9.69 -1.31
CA VAL A 373 11.31 8.81 -0.15
C VAL A 373 10.70 7.45 -0.44
N SER A 374 11.12 6.46 0.31
CA SER A 374 10.58 5.11 0.22
C SER A 374 10.44 4.49 1.59
N ALA A 375 9.87 3.31 1.63
CA ALA A 375 9.75 2.51 2.82
C ALA A 375 9.79 1.03 2.45
N TRP A 376 10.06 0.19 3.46
CA TRP A 376 10.03 -1.24 3.30
C TRP A 376 9.19 -1.89 4.40
N GLY A 377 8.59 -3.02 4.03
CA GLY A 377 7.80 -3.87 4.89
C GLY A 377 6.86 -4.74 4.06
N SER A 378 5.87 -5.32 4.73
CA SER A 378 4.92 -6.25 4.11
C SER A 378 3.52 -6.06 4.69
N THR A 379 2.56 -6.85 4.22
CA THR A 379 1.21 -6.89 4.82
C THR A 379 1.27 -7.24 6.30
N GLU A 380 2.20 -8.10 6.67
CA GLU A 380 2.41 -8.56 8.04
C GLU A 380 3.03 -7.50 8.95
N THR A 381 3.51 -6.37 8.40
CA THR A 381 4.10 -5.25 9.17
C THR A 381 3.30 -3.94 9.08
N SER A 382 2.11 -3.92 8.46
CA SER A 382 1.05 -2.87 8.44
C SER A 382 1.32 -1.52 7.77
N PRO A 383 2.00 -1.34 6.67
CA PRO A 383 3.00 -2.16 6.03
C PRO A 383 4.41 -1.87 6.52
N LEU A 384 4.67 -0.75 7.24
CA LEU A 384 6.00 -0.21 7.46
C LEU A 384 6.77 -0.95 8.55
N ALA A 385 7.97 -1.40 8.22
CA ALA A 385 9.01 -1.73 9.19
C ALA A 385 10.13 -0.69 9.17
N THR A 386 10.45 -0.14 7.98
CA THR A 386 11.38 0.97 7.83
C THR A 386 10.77 2.11 7.02
N ASP A 387 11.32 3.31 7.17
CA ASP A 387 10.91 4.53 6.48
C ASP A 387 12.12 5.39 6.16
N CYS A 388 12.24 5.81 4.90
CA CYS A 388 13.29 6.71 4.45
C CYS A 388 12.82 8.17 4.67
N HIS A 389 12.76 8.60 5.93
CA HIS A 389 12.36 9.96 6.31
C HIS A 389 13.57 10.92 6.35
N PHE A 390 14.35 10.91 5.30
CA PHE A 390 15.51 11.79 5.08
C PHE A 390 15.80 11.89 3.58
N LEU A 391 16.64 12.85 3.21
CA LEU A 391 17.03 13.04 1.81
C LEU A 391 18.05 11.97 1.41
N ALA A 392 17.58 10.90 0.76
CA ALA A 392 18.44 9.88 0.20
C ALA A 392 19.24 10.45 -0.99
N LYS A 393 20.49 9.97 -1.16
CA LYS A 393 21.37 10.39 -2.26
C LYS A 393 21.10 9.65 -3.57
N ARG A 394 20.41 8.53 -3.50
CA ARG A 394 20.06 7.65 -4.64
C ARG A 394 18.85 6.80 -4.32
N SER A 395 18.23 6.24 -5.35
CA SER A 395 17.13 5.29 -5.20
C SER A 395 17.56 4.00 -4.48
N GLY A 396 16.58 3.24 -3.99
CA GLY A 396 16.79 1.93 -3.38
C GLY A 396 17.10 1.95 -1.88
N ASN A 397 17.34 3.11 -1.26
CA ASN A 397 17.41 3.21 0.19
C ASN A 397 16.01 3.00 0.77
N ILE A 398 15.85 1.97 1.60
CA ILE A 398 14.57 1.61 2.23
C ILE A 398 14.39 2.24 3.62
N GLY A 399 15.31 3.12 4.02
CA GLY A 399 15.25 3.88 5.26
C GLY A 399 15.73 3.11 6.49
N VAL A 400 15.24 3.57 7.63
CA VAL A 400 15.60 3.11 8.97
C VAL A 400 14.38 2.56 9.71
N PRO A 401 14.54 1.71 10.74
CA PRO A 401 13.42 1.24 11.55
C PRO A 401 12.60 2.41 12.10
N ILE A 402 11.28 2.32 11.96
CA ILE A 402 10.37 3.31 12.54
C ILE A 402 10.31 3.19 14.07
N PRO A 403 9.93 4.25 14.80
CA PRO A 403 9.74 4.18 16.24
C PRO A 403 8.86 3.00 16.67
N GLY A 404 9.32 2.23 17.67
CA GLY A 404 8.63 1.04 18.16
C GLY A 404 8.88 -0.25 17.39
N THR A 405 9.60 -0.19 16.26
CA THR A 405 9.96 -1.37 15.44
C THR A 405 11.44 -1.71 15.62
N GLU A 406 11.73 -2.99 15.84
CA GLU A 406 13.08 -3.54 15.88
C GLU A 406 13.32 -4.46 14.69
N LEU A 407 14.49 -4.32 14.08
CA LEU A 407 14.99 -5.26 13.09
C LEU A 407 16.08 -6.14 13.71
N LYS A 408 16.02 -7.43 13.44
CA LYS A 408 17.09 -8.40 13.75
C LYS A 408 17.69 -8.86 12.43
N LEU A 409 18.93 -8.45 12.17
CA LEU A 409 19.67 -8.83 10.98
C LEU A 409 20.46 -10.10 11.32
N VAL A 410 20.15 -11.21 10.66
CA VAL A 410 20.73 -12.53 10.93
C VAL A 410 21.64 -12.93 9.77
N PRO A 411 22.92 -13.30 10.01
CA PRO A 411 23.79 -13.79 8.97
C PRO A 411 23.19 -14.99 8.23
N SER A 412 23.13 -14.91 6.90
CA SER A 412 22.62 -15.97 6.02
C SER A 412 23.50 -16.03 4.76
N GLY A 413 24.52 -16.89 4.79
CA GLY A 413 25.57 -16.89 3.78
C GLY A 413 26.38 -15.59 3.82
N ASP A 414 26.40 -14.87 2.71
CA ASP A 414 27.03 -13.55 2.55
C ASP A 414 26.07 -12.38 2.77
N LYS A 415 24.81 -12.65 3.15
CA LYS A 415 23.75 -11.66 3.36
C LYS A 415 23.31 -11.55 4.82
N LEU A 416 22.53 -10.50 5.09
CA LEU A 416 21.83 -10.30 6.36
C LEU A 416 20.33 -10.46 6.14
N GLU A 417 19.77 -11.62 6.56
CA GLU A 417 18.31 -11.82 6.62
C GLU A 417 17.71 -10.86 7.64
N VAL A 418 16.69 -10.10 7.24
CA VAL A 418 16.00 -9.18 8.14
C VAL A 418 14.75 -9.85 8.74
N ARG A 419 14.62 -9.73 10.06
CA ARG A 419 13.42 -10.13 10.82
C ARG A 419 12.88 -8.94 11.57
N VAL A 420 11.58 -8.89 11.82
CA VAL A 420 10.89 -7.69 12.33
C VAL A 420 10.12 -8.01 13.59
N ARG A 421 10.21 -7.14 14.61
CA ARG A 421 9.39 -7.18 15.81
C ARG A 421 8.87 -5.78 16.13
N GLY A 422 7.60 -5.67 16.54
CA GLY A 422 6.99 -4.39 16.91
C GLY A 422 5.48 -4.47 17.02
N PRO A 423 4.82 -3.42 17.52
CA PRO A 423 3.36 -3.37 17.65
C PRO A 423 2.63 -3.31 16.30
N ASN A 424 3.35 -3.00 15.21
CA ASN A 424 2.88 -3.00 13.83
C ASN A 424 2.95 -4.39 13.17
N VAL A 425 3.50 -5.41 13.84
CA VAL A 425 3.67 -6.77 13.31
C VAL A 425 2.44 -7.61 13.62
N THR A 426 1.97 -8.38 12.64
CA THR A 426 0.80 -9.28 12.76
C THR A 426 0.98 -10.31 13.88
N PRO A 427 -0.09 -10.66 14.61
CA PRO A 427 -0.06 -11.82 15.51
C PRO A 427 -0.07 -13.15 14.74
N GLY A 428 -0.30 -13.16 13.42
CA GLY A 428 -0.28 -14.35 12.59
C GLY A 428 -1.33 -14.37 11.48
N TYR A 429 -1.63 -15.58 11.04
CA TYR A 429 -2.55 -15.87 9.94
C TYR A 429 -3.85 -16.47 10.47
N TRP A 430 -4.98 -15.98 9.96
CA TRP A 430 -6.30 -16.42 10.37
C TRP A 430 -6.52 -17.92 10.11
N LYS A 431 -6.93 -18.67 11.13
CA LYS A 431 -7.17 -20.12 11.11
C LYS A 431 -5.99 -20.95 10.58
N ALA A 432 -4.75 -20.44 10.73
CA ALA A 432 -3.54 -21.12 10.25
C ALA A 432 -2.43 -21.11 11.32
N PRO A 433 -2.61 -21.85 12.44
CA PRO A 433 -1.67 -21.83 13.56
C PRO A 433 -0.26 -22.35 13.20
N ASP A 434 -0.15 -23.37 12.36
CA ASP A 434 1.14 -23.92 11.95
C ASP A 434 1.94 -22.93 11.08
N LEU A 435 1.25 -22.23 10.16
CA LEU A 435 1.87 -21.17 9.37
C LEU A 435 2.29 -19.99 10.26
N THR A 436 1.48 -19.68 11.27
CA THR A 436 1.80 -18.63 12.24
C THR A 436 3.05 -19.00 13.03
N ALA A 437 3.11 -20.20 13.60
CA ALA A 437 4.27 -20.68 14.35
C ALA A 437 5.54 -20.69 13.48
N ALA A 438 5.44 -21.14 12.23
CA ALA A 438 6.57 -21.16 11.29
C ALA A 438 7.06 -19.75 10.88
N ALA A 439 6.23 -18.73 11.00
CA ALA A 439 6.54 -17.37 10.55
C ALA A 439 7.40 -16.56 11.54
N PHE A 440 7.52 -17.01 12.78
CA PHE A 440 8.29 -16.32 13.82
C PHE A 440 9.51 -17.12 14.24
N ASP A 441 10.51 -16.44 14.76
CA ASP A 441 11.64 -17.09 15.44
C ASP A 441 11.38 -17.18 16.96
N ASP A 442 12.30 -17.86 17.67
CA ASP A 442 12.18 -18.13 19.12
C ASP A 442 12.18 -16.84 19.98
N GLU A 443 12.63 -15.70 19.42
CA GLU A 443 12.59 -14.40 20.08
C GLU A 443 11.36 -13.56 19.70
N GLY A 444 10.45 -14.14 18.90
CA GLY A 444 9.23 -13.48 18.43
C GLY A 444 9.42 -12.48 17.29
N PHE A 445 10.52 -12.55 16.55
CA PHE A 445 10.71 -11.77 15.33
C PHE A 445 10.05 -12.47 14.14
N TYR A 446 9.24 -11.72 13.39
CA TYR A 446 8.65 -12.18 12.14
C TYR A 446 9.72 -12.34 11.05
N LYS A 447 9.77 -13.52 10.44
CA LYS A 447 10.71 -13.89 9.36
C LYS A 447 10.11 -13.51 8.02
N ILE A 448 10.43 -12.31 7.52
CA ILE A 448 9.90 -11.83 6.25
C ILE A 448 10.55 -12.49 5.03
N GLY A 449 11.77 -13.01 5.20
CA GLY A 449 12.53 -13.70 4.16
C GLY A 449 13.28 -12.80 3.19
N ASP A 450 13.38 -11.52 3.51
CA ASP A 450 14.16 -10.53 2.76
C ASP A 450 15.55 -10.38 3.36
N ALA A 451 16.51 -9.92 2.55
CA ALA A 451 17.85 -9.54 2.97
C ALA A 451 18.06 -8.02 2.80
N VAL A 452 18.93 -7.48 3.63
CA VAL A 452 19.29 -6.06 3.60
C VAL A 452 20.79 -5.87 3.79
N THR A 453 21.29 -4.71 3.37
CA THR A 453 22.64 -4.24 3.67
C THR A 453 22.59 -2.81 4.20
N PHE A 454 23.52 -2.42 5.08
CA PHE A 454 23.63 -1.03 5.53
C PHE A 454 24.08 -0.14 4.37
N ALA A 455 23.52 1.08 4.29
CA ALA A 455 24.04 2.12 3.41
C ALA A 455 25.50 2.46 3.77
N ASP A 456 25.78 2.51 5.07
CA ASP A 456 27.09 2.61 5.67
C ASP A 456 27.07 1.86 7.02
N PRO A 457 27.92 0.82 7.22
CA PRO A 457 27.96 0.06 8.47
C PRO A 457 28.41 0.85 9.71
N GLU A 458 29.12 1.96 9.50
CA GLU A 458 29.58 2.87 10.56
C GLU A 458 28.50 3.87 10.96
N TRP A 459 27.53 4.13 10.04
CA TRP A 459 26.49 5.14 10.19
C TRP A 459 25.10 4.56 9.90
N PRO A 460 24.50 3.81 10.84
CA PRO A 460 23.19 3.16 10.63
C PRO A 460 22.04 4.14 10.37
N ASP A 461 22.17 5.41 10.77
CA ASP A 461 21.22 6.48 10.45
C ASP A 461 21.08 6.77 8.95
N LEU A 462 22.06 6.37 8.13
CA LEU A 462 21.99 6.49 6.67
C LEU A 462 21.09 5.46 6.02
N GLY A 463 20.53 4.52 6.80
CA GLY A 463 19.53 3.57 6.36
C GLY A 463 20.07 2.26 5.79
N LEU A 464 19.16 1.53 5.21
CA LEU A 464 19.38 0.20 4.67
C LEU A 464 19.06 0.17 3.16
N PHE A 465 19.69 -0.75 2.45
CA PHE A 465 19.32 -1.11 1.09
C PHE A 465 18.73 -2.52 1.07
N PHE A 466 17.69 -2.72 0.26
CA PHE A 466 17.14 -4.03 -0.01
C PHE A 466 18.13 -4.87 -0.83
N ASP A 467 18.43 -6.08 -0.37
CA ASP A 467 19.39 -7.00 -0.98
C ASP A 467 18.74 -8.32 -1.46
N GLY A 468 17.49 -8.23 -1.91
CA GLY A 468 16.76 -9.34 -2.48
C GLY A 468 16.11 -10.25 -1.44
N ARG A 469 15.54 -11.37 -1.92
CA ARG A 469 14.97 -12.41 -1.07
C ARG A 469 15.98 -13.51 -0.81
N VAL A 470 16.12 -13.94 0.44
CA VAL A 470 17.02 -15.03 0.82
C VAL A 470 16.73 -16.32 0.05
N ALA A 471 15.44 -16.63 -0.15
CA ALA A 471 15.00 -17.85 -0.84
C ALA A 471 15.16 -17.82 -2.37
N GLU A 472 15.35 -16.64 -2.98
CA GLU A 472 15.50 -16.51 -4.43
C GLU A 472 16.95 -16.66 -4.91
N ASP A 473 17.91 -16.44 -4.01
CA ASP A 473 19.33 -16.59 -4.33
C ASP A 473 19.69 -18.06 -4.52
N PHE A 474 20.58 -18.31 -5.45
CA PHE A 474 20.99 -19.67 -5.79
C PHE A 474 22.48 -19.79 -6.07
N LYS A 475 22.99 -21.03 -6.10
CA LYS A 475 24.36 -21.31 -6.52
C LYS A 475 24.41 -21.82 -7.96
N LEU A 476 25.42 -21.38 -8.68
CA LEU A 476 25.85 -22.02 -9.93
C LEU A 476 26.57 -23.34 -9.62
N ASN A 477 26.76 -24.20 -10.64
CA ASN A 477 27.56 -25.41 -10.54
C ASN A 477 29.01 -25.13 -10.08
N SER A 478 29.54 -23.95 -10.39
CA SER A 478 30.86 -23.47 -9.92
C SER A 478 30.92 -23.22 -8.40
N GLY A 479 29.78 -23.24 -7.69
CA GLY A 479 29.67 -22.84 -6.29
C GLY A 479 29.48 -21.33 -6.08
N THR A 480 29.49 -20.54 -7.16
CA THR A 480 29.29 -19.08 -7.09
C THR A 480 27.87 -18.75 -6.68
N TRP A 481 27.68 -17.94 -5.64
CA TRP A 481 26.40 -17.39 -5.26
C TRP A 481 25.91 -16.35 -6.27
N VAL A 482 24.62 -16.39 -6.58
CA VAL A 482 23.91 -15.46 -7.46
C VAL A 482 22.90 -14.68 -6.63
N SER A 483 23.16 -13.40 -6.41
CA SER A 483 22.20 -12.48 -5.81
C SER A 483 21.17 -12.07 -6.86
N VAL A 484 20.01 -12.70 -6.83
CA VAL A 484 18.94 -12.52 -7.82
C VAL A 484 18.40 -11.08 -7.80
N GLY A 485 18.15 -10.53 -6.61
CA GLY A 485 17.63 -9.17 -6.46
C GLY A 485 18.56 -8.11 -7.03
N THR A 486 19.86 -8.18 -6.71
CA THR A 486 20.87 -7.25 -7.21
C THR A 486 21.02 -7.33 -8.72
N LEU A 487 21.11 -8.56 -9.27
CA LEU A 487 21.24 -8.76 -10.71
C LEU A 487 19.98 -8.33 -11.48
N ARG A 488 18.79 -8.53 -10.92
CA ARG A 488 17.55 -8.07 -11.53
C ARG A 488 17.53 -6.56 -11.69
N VAL A 489 17.85 -5.80 -10.64
CA VAL A 489 17.89 -4.33 -10.68
C VAL A 489 18.96 -3.84 -11.66
N ALA A 490 20.16 -4.41 -11.61
CA ALA A 490 21.26 -4.05 -12.53
C ALA A 490 20.90 -4.39 -13.98
N GLY A 491 20.29 -5.54 -14.23
CA GLY A 491 19.87 -5.96 -15.57
C GLY A 491 18.76 -5.07 -16.15
N ILE A 492 17.76 -4.70 -15.36
CA ILE A 492 16.72 -3.75 -15.79
C ILE A 492 17.34 -2.40 -16.14
N ALA A 493 18.24 -1.89 -15.30
CA ALA A 493 18.92 -0.62 -15.53
C ALA A 493 19.78 -0.66 -16.81
N ALA A 494 20.51 -1.76 -17.04
CA ALA A 494 21.35 -1.92 -18.23
C ALA A 494 20.54 -2.06 -19.54
N LEU A 495 19.33 -2.61 -19.45
CA LEU A 495 18.42 -2.81 -20.59
C LEU A 495 17.41 -1.68 -20.77
N ALA A 496 17.44 -0.64 -19.94
CA ALA A 496 16.52 0.49 -20.06
C ALA A 496 16.75 1.25 -21.39
N PRO A 497 15.67 1.71 -22.07
CA PRO A 497 14.26 1.58 -21.70
C PRO A 497 13.59 0.31 -22.25
N LEU A 498 14.33 -0.65 -22.82
CA LEU A 498 13.82 -1.77 -23.61
C LEU A 498 13.26 -2.92 -22.75
N ALA A 499 13.71 -3.08 -21.52
CA ALA A 499 13.18 -4.08 -20.59
C ALA A 499 12.21 -3.44 -19.61
N GLN A 500 11.02 -4.08 -19.48
CA GLN A 500 10.05 -3.76 -18.43
C GLN A 500 10.40 -4.51 -17.13
N ASP A 501 10.85 -5.74 -17.25
CA ASP A 501 11.27 -6.61 -16.14
C ASP A 501 12.18 -7.72 -16.63
N ILE A 502 12.91 -8.38 -15.69
CA ILE A 502 13.70 -9.57 -15.98
C ILE A 502 13.53 -10.61 -14.87
N VAL A 503 13.61 -11.89 -15.24
CA VAL A 503 13.76 -13.00 -14.31
C VAL A 503 15.18 -13.56 -14.45
N VAL A 504 15.90 -13.63 -13.32
CA VAL A 504 17.23 -14.21 -13.24
C VAL A 504 17.12 -15.72 -13.09
N THR A 505 17.78 -16.48 -13.94
CA THR A 505 17.77 -17.94 -13.94
C THR A 505 19.18 -18.49 -13.97
N GLY A 506 19.37 -19.77 -13.59
CA GLY A 506 20.70 -20.41 -13.62
C GLY A 506 20.96 -21.35 -12.45
N HIS A 507 19.97 -21.59 -11.57
CA HIS A 507 20.10 -22.53 -10.47
C HIS A 507 20.60 -23.89 -10.96
N GLY A 508 21.73 -24.38 -10.41
CA GLY A 508 22.33 -25.64 -10.82
C GLY A 508 22.82 -25.65 -12.28
N ARG A 509 23.16 -24.48 -12.84
CA ARG A 509 23.75 -24.32 -14.18
C ARG A 509 25.12 -23.67 -14.08
N ASP A 510 25.83 -23.62 -15.22
CA ASP A 510 27.18 -23.04 -15.30
C ASP A 510 27.15 -21.52 -15.48
N HIS A 511 26.01 -20.96 -15.90
CA HIS A 511 25.85 -19.54 -16.23
C HIS A 511 24.51 -18.99 -15.76
N VAL A 512 24.52 -17.72 -15.38
CA VAL A 512 23.32 -16.90 -15.19
C VAL A 512 22.69 -16.59 -16.56
N ARG A 513 21.37 -16.61 -16.63
CA ARG A 513 20.61 -16.19 -17.81
C ARG A 513 19.45 -15.30 -17.37
N PHE A 514 19.00 -14.45 -18.28
CA PHE A 514 17.84 -13.59 -18.07
C PHE A 514 16.69 -13.99 -19.00
N LEU A 515 15.49 -14.10 -18.43
CA LEU A 515 14.25 -14.04 -19.19
C LEU A 515 13.78 -12.59 -19.13
N VAL A 516 13.83 -11.91 -20.29
CA VAL A 516 13.50 -10.48 -20.37
C VAL A 516 12.04 -10.29 -20.77
N PHE A 517 11.35 -9.43 -20.04
CA PHE A 517 10.02 -8.94 -20.39
C PHE A 517 10.18 -7.57 -21.09
N PRO A 518 9.99 -7.48 -22.40
CA PRO A 518 10.27 -6.26 -23.14
C PRO A 518 9.24 -5.17 -22.87
N ASN A 519 9.70 -3.92 -22.85
CA ASN A 519 8.85 -2.75 -22.97
C ASN A 519 8.52 -2.54 -24.46
N LEU A 520 7.40 -3.11 -24.91
CA LEU A 520 7.04 -3.12 -26.33
C LEU A 520 6.89 -1.71 -26.93
N ALA A 521 6.43 -0.74 -26.16
CA ALA A 521 6.33 0.64 -26.62
C ALA A 521 7.72 1.23 -26.90
N ALA A 522 8.66 1.05 -25.98
CA ALA A 522 10.05 1.49 -26.16
C ALA A 522 10.75 0.74 -27.30
N CYS A 523 10.52 -0.58 -27.42
CA CYS A 523 11.07 -1.37 -28.52
C CYS A 523 10.55 -0.87 -29.88
N ARG A 524 9.24 -0.63 -30.01
CA ARG A 524 8.64 -0.09 -31.25
C ARG A 524 9.21 1.30 -31.58
N SER A 525 9.27 2.17 -30.58
CA SER A 525 9.83 3.53 -30.76
C SER A 525 11.27 3.51 -31.24
N LEU A 526 12.11 2.69 -30.62
CA LEU A 526 13.52 2.56 -31.02
C LEU A 526 13.67 1.97 -32.43
N ALA A 527 12.83 1.00 -32.78
CA ALA A 527 12.79 0.37 -34.09
C ALA A 527 12.13 1.25 -35.17
N GLY A 528 11.57 2.41 -34.82
CA GLY A 528 10.82 3.26 -35.76
C GLY A 528 9.52 2.63 -36.27
N LEU A 529 8.96 1.68 -35.52
CA LEU A 529 7.74 0.95 -35.87
C LEU A 529 6.50 1.66 -35.30
N PRO A 530 5.32 1.54 -35.98
CA PRO A 530 4.08 2.08 -35.46
C PRO A 530 3.62 1.32 -34.21
N GLU A 531 2.78 1.95 -33.38
CA GLU A 531 2.23 1.31 -32.16
C GLU A 531 1.48 0.01 -32.45
N SER A 532 0.89 -0.12 -33.64
CA SER A 532 0.16 -1.29 -34.10
C SER A 532 1.04 -2.44 -34.62
N ALA A 533 2.38 -2.26 -34.71
CA ALA A 533 3.28 -3.29 -35.19
C ALA A 533 3.23 -4.55 -34.33
N ASP A 534 3.39 -5.71 -34.99
CA ASP A 534 3.39 -7.01 -34.30
C ASP A 534 4.49 -7.10 -33.24
N THR A 535 4.19 -7.79 -32.14
CA THR A 535 5.15 -7.94 -31.02
C THR A 535 6.43 -8.65 -31.46
N ARG A 536 6.35 -9.65 -32.37
CA ARG A 536 7.52 -10.39 -32.84
C ARG A 536 8.41 -9.52 -33.72
N GLU A 537 7.80 -8.64 -34.51
CA GLU A 537 8.53 -7.67 -35.32
C GLU A 537 9.28 -6.68 -34.43
N ALA A 538 8.62 -6.16 -33.38
CA ALA A 538 9.24 -5.23 -32.44
C ALA A 538 10.40 -5.84 -31.63
N ILE A 539 10.29 -7.12 -31.24
CA ILE A 539 11.34 -7.81 -30.46
C ILE A 539 12.46 -8.35 -31.36
N GLY A 540 12.15 -8.76 -32.57
CA GLY A 540 13.10 -9.31 -33.53
C GLY A 540 13.84 -8.25 -34.37
N HIS A 541 13.57 -6.97 -34.18
CA HIS A 541 14.25 -5.88 -34.90
C HIS A 541 15.73 -5.80 -34.45
N PRO A 542 16.71 -5.72 -35.40
CA PRO A 542 18.15 -5.69 -35.11
C PRO A 542 18.58 -4.55 -34.19
#